data_ee57fcc9c0d6468135cfc7c0775c976e
#
_entry.id   ee57fcc9c0d6468135cfc7c0775c976e
#
_cell.length_a   1.000
_cell.length_b   1.000
_cell.length_c   1.000
_cell.angle_alpha   90.00
_cell.angle_beta   90.00
_cell.angle_gamma   90.00
#
_symmetry.space_group_name_H-M   'P 1'
#
loop_
_entity.id
_entity.type
_entity.pdbx_description
1 polymer ?
#
loop_
_entity_poly.entity_id
_entity_poly.type
_entity_poly.pdbx_seq_one_letter_code
_entity_poly.pdbx_strand_id
1 'polypeptide(L)'
;MQELVKQRVMEVDKKVAGGVKLPRTLILYTVDADHFVLSVKPLEALEKNALTKARVSVAVQQDKYLIKLPVKIYNFYRMDESDYTVMASDKDPATIIITV
;
A
#
# COMPACT_ATOMS: atom_id res chain seq x y z
N MET A 1 -4.23 13.94 -25.00
CA MET A 1 -4.16 13.80 -24.44
C MET A 1 -3.79 13.29 -23.52
N GLN A 2 -3.51 13.12 -23.31
CA GLN A 2 -3.32 12.77 -22.53
C GLN A 2 -3.38 12.58 -21.46
N GLU A 3 -3.44 12.35 -21.38
CA GLU A 3 -3.52 12.21 -20.42
C GLU A 3 -3.41 11.89 -19.57
N LEU A 4 -3.95 12.05 -20.26
CA LEU A 4 -3.73 12.08 -19.00
C LEU A 4 -3.53 10.94 -18.20
N VAL A 5 -2.53 10.63 -17.78
CA VAL A 5 -2.37 9.46 -16.98
C VAL A 5 -2.44 9.89 -15.53
N LYS A 6 -3.62 9.76 -14.98
CA LYS A 6 -3.72 9.82 -13.55
C LYS A 6 -2.82 8.74 -13.00
N GLN A 7 -1.79 9.14 -12.30
CA GLN A 7 -1.00 8.16 -11.57
C GLN A 7 -1.85 7.59 -10.46
N ARG A 8 -1.86 6.30 -10.33
CA ARG A 8 -2.58 5.59 -9.28
C ARG A 8 -1.71 5.55 -8.04
N VAL A 9 -1.67 6.67 -7.33
CA VAL A 9 -0.74 6.85 -6.21
C VAL A 9 -1.51 7.00 -4.91
N MET A 10 -1.02 6.29 -3.87
CA MET A 10 -1.52 6.42 -2.51
C MET A 10 -0.46 7.11 -1.67
N GLU A 11 -0.86 8.04 -0.81
CA GLU A 11 0.05 8.73 0.09
C GLU A 11 0.04 8.09 1.47
N VAL A 12 1.22 7.89 2.04
CA VAL A 12 1.38 7.40 3.40
C VAL A 12 2.32 8.33 4.15
N ASP A 13 1.85 8.86 5.27
CA ASP A 13 2.66 9.73 6.11
C ASP A 13 3.80 8.91 6.73
N LYS A 14 5.00 9.46 6.74
CA LYS A 14 6.16 8.78 7.33
C LYS A 14 5.96 8.43 8.79
N LYS A 15 5.14 9.19 9.50
CA LYS A 15 4.83 8.91 10.90
C LYS A 15 4.11 7.58 11.07
N VAL A 16 3.30 7.20 10.12
CA VAL A 16 2.59 5.93 10.16
C VAL A 16 3.55 4.76 10.11
N ALA A 17 4.64 4.91 9.38
CA ALA A 17 5.67 3.86 9.30
C ALA A 17 6.53 3.79 10.56
N GLY A 18 6.25 4.63 11.56
CA GLY A 18 6.94 4.54 12.85
C GLY A 18 8.43 4.79 12.80
N GLY A 19 8.89 5.62 11.86
CA GLY A 19 10.29 5.89 11.70
C GLY A 19 11.04 4.84 10.90
N VAL A 20 10.37 3.78 10.48
CA VAL A 20 10.97 2.76 9.62
C VAL A 20 11.10 3.33 8.21
N LYS A 21 12.28 3.22 7.64
CA LYS A 21 12.52 3.68 6.30
C LYS A 21 12.05 2.61 5.32
N LEU A 22 11.06 2.95 4.50
CA LEU A 22 10.54 2.00 3.52
C LEU A 22 11.48 1.89 2.33
N PRO A 23 11.66 0.68 1.78
CA PRO A 23 12.47 0.50 0.57
C PRO A 23 11.72 1.02 -0.65
N ARG A 24 12.37 0.93 -1.81
CA ARG A 24 11.79 1.40 -3.06
C ARG A 24 10.64 0.55 -3.56
N THR A 25 10.53 -0.67 -3.08
CA THR A 25 9.44 -1.58 -3.44
C THR A 25 8.88 -2.24 -2.20
N LEU A 26 7.58 -2.50 -2.25
CA LEU A 26 6.88 -3.23 -1.20
C LEU A 26 6.08 -4.35 -1.86
N ILE A 27 5.70 -5.35 -1.06
CA ILE A 27 4.82 -6.40 -1.50
C ILE A 27 3.41 -6.02 -1.04
N LEU A 28 2.47 -6.02 -1.98
CA LEU A 28 1.08 -5.73 -1.68
C LEU A 28 0.30 -7.04 -1.66
N TYR A 29 -0.43 -7.28 -0.60
CA TYR A 29 -1.33 -8.43 -0.48
C TYR A 29 -2.76 -7.92 -0.33
N THR A 30 -3.66 -8.38 -1.20
CA THR A 30 -5.08 -8.09 -1.03
C THR A 30 -5.67 -9.12 -0.11
N VAL A 31 -6.27 -8.68 0.98
CA VAL A 31 -6.79 -9.57 2.02
C VAL A 31 -8.28 -9.83 1.81
N ASP A 32 -9.05 -8.76 1.69
CA ASP A 32 -10.49 -8.86 1.44
C ASP A 32 -10.97 -7.59 0.73
N ALA A 33 -12.29 -7.39 0.67
CA ALA A 33 -12.88 -6.25 -0.03
C ALA A 33 -12.57 -4.90 0.61
N ASP A 34 -12.12 -4.91 1.87
CA ASP A 34 -11.91 -3.68 2.63
C ASP A 34 -10.48 -3.49 3.12
N HIS A 35 -9.61 -4.49 2.93
CA HIS A 35 -8.26 -4.45 3.49
C HIS A 35 -7.22 -4.91 2.50
N PHE A 36 -6.10 -4.22 2.47
CA PHE A 36 -4.90 -4.73 1.84
C PHE A 36 -3.69 -4.34 2.68
N VAL A 37 -2.60 -5.06 2.48
CA VAL A 37 -1.40 -4.95 3.31
C VAL A 37 -0.19 -4.68 2.43
N LEU A 38 0.66 -3.77 2.89
CA LEU A 38 1.94 -3.47 2.25
C LEU A 38 3.04 -3.94 3.19
N SER A 39 3.96 -4.73 2.69
CA SER A 39 5.02 -5.32 3.51
C SER A 39 6.38 -5.20 2.86
N VAL A 40 7.41 -4.98 3.69
CA VAL A 40 8.79 -4.93 3.22
C VAL A 40 9.27 -6.32 2.82
N LYS A 41 8.80 -7.35 3.50
CA LYS A 41 9.22 -8.73 3.28
C LYS A 41 8.00 -9.63 3.09
N PRO A 42 8.17 -10.82 2.48
CA PRO A 42 7.07 -11.75 2.36
C PRO A 42 6.51 -12.13 3.74
N LEU A 43 5.18 -12.19 3.81
CA LEU A 43 4.47 -12.60 5.02
C LEU A 43 3.87 -13.96 4.78
N GLU A 44 4.34 -14.95 5.52
CA GLU A 44 3.99 -16.34 5.29
C GLU A 44 2.49 -16.60 5.26
N ALA A 45 1.78 -16.06 6.24
CA ALA A 45 0.33 -16.25 6.31
C ALA A 45 -0.38 -15.66 5.09
N LEU A 46 0.06 -14.50 4.62
CA LEU A 46 -0.56 -13.85 3.48
C LEU A 46 -0.11 -14.45 2.15
N GLU A 47 1.09 -15.02 2.10
CA GLU A 47 1.52 -15.75 0.91
C GLU A 47 0.58 -16.91 0.60
N LYS A 48 -0.01 -17.49 1.65
CA LYS A 48 -0.93 -18.62 1.50
C LYS A 48 -2.37 -18.21 1.34
N ASN A 49 -2.78 -17.10 1.96
CA ASN A 49 -4.20 -16.78 2.12
C ASN A 49 -4.65 -15.51 1.41
N ALA A 50 -3.75 -14.68 0.91
CA ALA A 50 -4.15 -13.46 0.23
C ALA A 50 -4.85 -13.78 -1.08
N LEU A 51 -5.77 -12.91 -1.47
CA LEU A 51 -6.49 -13.06 -2.74
C LEU A 51 -5.55 -12.86 -3.91
N THR A 52 -4.74 -11.81 -3.85
CA THR A 52 -3.71 -11.55 -4.87
C THR A 52 -2.49 -10.95 -4.21
N LYS A 53 -1.39 -10.94 -4.96
CA LYS A 53 -0.13 -10.38 -4.54
C LYS A 53 0.46 -9.58 -5.68
N ALA A 54 1.07 -8.44 -5.36
CA ALA A 54 1.72 -7.61 -6.37
C ALA A 54 2.90 -6.88 -5.74
N ARG A 55 3.86 -6.49 -6.57
CA ARG A 55 4.97 -5.66 -6.13
C ARG A 55 4.67 -4.22 -6.51
N VAL A 56 4.86 -3.30 -5.57
CA VAL A 56 4.54 -1.89 -5.78
C VAL A 56 5.77 -1.03 -5.54
N SER A 57 5.83 0.10 -6.24
CA SER A 57 6.95 1.05 -6.13
C SER A 57 6.64 2.12 -5.10
N VAL A 58 7.68 2.55 -4.39
CA VAL A 58 7.59 3.57 -3.36
C VAL A 58 8.52 4.73 -3.74
N ALA A 59 7.99 5.94 -3.71
CA ALA A 59 8.78 7.16 -3.86
C ALA A 59 8.71 7.95 -2.56
N VAL A 60 9.73 8.74 -2.30
CA VAL A 60 9.77 9.59 -1.11
C VAL A 60 9.55 11.03 -1.52
N GLN A 61 8.67 11.73 -0.81
CA GLN A 61 8.43 13.13 -1.05
C GLN A 61 8.29 13.83 0.30
N GLN A 62 9.34 14.52 0.72
CA GLN A 62 9.38 15.22 2.00
C GLN A 62 9.03 14.29 3.16
N ASP A 63 7.87 14.49 3.78
CA ASP A 63 7.44 13.69 4.94
C ASP A 63 6.42 12.61 4.58
N LYS A 64 6.31 12.28 3.29
CA LYS A 64 5.36 11.29 2.81
C LYS A 64 6.02 10.26 1.94
N TYR A 65 5.43 9.07 1.91
CA TYR A 65 5.73 8.05 0.92
C TYR A 65 4.61 8.03 -0.11
N LEU A 66 5.00 7.99 -1.37
CA LEU A 66 4.05 7.86 -2.48
C LEU A 66 4.14 6.43 -3.01
N ILE A 67 3.07 5.70 -2.90
CA ILE A 67 3.05 4.28 -3.26
C ILE A 67 2.21 4.12 -4.53
N LYS A 68 2.83 3.61 -5.59
CA LYS A 68 2.13 3.38 -6.85
C LYS A 68 1.39 2.06 -6.77
N LEU A 69 0.08 2.12 -6.91
CA LEU A 69 -0.76 0.94 -6.88
C LEU A 69 -1.09 0.48 -8.29
N PRO A 70 -1.15 -0.84 -8.53
CA PRO A 70 -1.67 -1.35 -9.80
C PRO A 70 -3.08 -0.82 -10.04
N VAL A 71 -3.38 -0.49 -11.29
CA VAL A 71 -4.67 0.09 -11.64
C VAL A 71 -5.83 -0.78 -11.18
N LYS A 72 -5.70 -2.08 -11.34
CA LYS A 72 -6.77 -3.01 -10.93
C LYS A 72 -7.05 -2.93 -9.43
N ILE A 73 -6.00 -2.81 -8.62
CA ILE A 73 -6.14 -2.74 -7.17
C ILE A 73 -6.70 -1.38 -6.77
N TYR A 74 -6.19 -0.32 -7.36
CA TYR A 74 -6.68 1.02 -7.11
C TYR A 74 -8.18 1.12 -7.39
N ASN A 75 -8.62 0.55 -8.51
CA ASN A 75 -10.03 0.59 -8.90
C ASN A 75 -10.88 -0.36 -8.05
N PHE A 76 -10.33 -1.52 -7.68
CA PHE A 76 -11.06 -2.48 -6.86
C PHE A 76 -11.47 -1.88 -5.53
N TYR A 77 -10.56 -1.15 -4.90
CA TYR A 77 -10.82 -0.51 -3.60
C TYR A 77 -11.38 0.90 -3.72
N ARG A 78 -11.57 1.39 -4.94
CA ARG A 78 -12.08 2.74 -5.21
C ARG A 78 -11.31 3.80 -4.44
N MET A 79 -9.99 3.74 -4.53
CA MET A 79 -9.11 4.61 -3.75
C MET A 79 -9.31 6.09 -4.03
N ASP A 80 -9.83 6.44 -5.22
CA ASP A 80 -10.10 7.82 -5.59
C ASP A 80 -11.38 8.38 -4.95
N GLU A 81 -12.25 7.51 -4.47
CA GLU A 81 -13.55 7.91 -3.92
C GLU A 81 -13.67 7.62 -2.44
N SER A 82 -12.85 6.71 -1.92
CA SER A 82 -12.99 6.23 -0.54
C SER A 82 -12.03 6.95 0.40
N ASP A 83 -12.51 7.20 1.59
CA ASP A 83 -11.63 7.56 2.70
C ASP A 83 -11.02 6.26 3.20
N TYR A 84 -9.72 6.22 3.25
CA TYR A 84 -9.02 5.03 3.73
C TYR A 84 -8.17 5.38 4.93
N THR A 85 -7.98 4.40 5.82
CA THR A 85 -7.10 4.55 6.97
C THR A 85 -5.85 3.72 6.78
N VAL A 86 -4.74 4.23 7.29
CA VAL A 86 -3.44 3.60 7.17
C VAL A 86 -2.91 3.37 8.58
N MET A 87 -2.53 2.13 8.87
CA MET A 87 -2.01 1.77 10.20
C MET A 87 -0.80 0.88 10.07
N ALA A 88 0.20 1.12 10.91
CA ALA A 88 1.32 0.19 11.02
C ALA A 88 0.87 -1.01 11.85
N SER A 89 1.38 -2.19 11.51
CA SER A 89 1.11 -3.38 12.30
C SER A 89 1.82 -3.29 13.64
N ASP A 90 1.14 -3.69 14.71
CA ASP A 90 1.74 -3.73 16.05
C ASP A 90 2.90 -4.72 16.12
N LYS A 91 2.83 -5.78 15.34
CA LYS A 91 3.84 -6.84 15.36
C LYS A 91 5.06 -6.52 14.50
N ASP A 92 4.87 -5.73 13.46
CA ASP A 92 5.94 -5.43 12.51
C ASP A 92 5.70 -4.05 11.92
N PRO A 93 6.43 -3.02 12.37
CA PRO A 93 6.21 -1.66 11.87
C PRO A 93 6.52 -1.49 10.39
N ALA A 94 7.23 -2.44 9.78
CA ALA A 94 7.46 -2.43 8.34
C ALA A 94 6.27 -2.99 7.55
N THR A 95 5.21 -3.40 8.25
CA THR A 95 3.98 -3.88 7.63
C THR A 95 2.90 -2.84 7.85
N ILE A 96 2.29 -2.39 6.76
CA ILE A 96 1.27 -1.33 6.78
C ILE A 96 -0.05 -1.93 6.35
N ILE A 97 -1.09 -1.69 7.14
CA ILE A 97 -2.43 -2.19 6.88
C ILE A 97 -3.30 -1.05 6.40
N ILE A 98 -3.93 -1.23 5.25
CA ILE A 98 -4.83 -0.24 4.67
C ILE A 98 -6.25 -0.75 4.79
N THR A 99 -7.11 0.06 5.39
CA THR A 99 -8.54 -0.23 5.52
C THR A 99 -9.32 0.78 4.69
N VAL A 100 -10.11 0.29 3.80
CA VAL A 100 -10.90 1.12 2.88
C VAL A 100 -12.33 1.24 3.33
#